data_ed8d29e540ff9d2e68c7493bd61fd856
#
_entry.id   ed8d29e540ff9d2e68c7493bd61fd856
#
_cell.length_a   1.000
_cell.length_b   1.000
_cell.length_c   1.000
_cell.angle_alpha   90.00
_cell.angle_beta   90.00
_cell.angle_gamma   90.00
#
_symmetry.space_group_name_H-M   'P 1'
#
loop_
_entity.id
_entity.type
_entity.pdbx_description
1 polymer ?
#
loop_
_entity_poly.entity_id
_entity_poly.type
_entity_poly.pdbx_seq_one_letter_code
_entity_poly.pdbx_strand_id
1 'polypeptide(L)'
;MKRDYTCPWCDGILNPNVKIILKAERAGRAALVLLSPQPGNFQVIVPESFKLHRKDEVRFSCPLCARDLTSKRDATKAQIHFAGPGAQSGVVVFSRIFGHHETYFVTNQEVRSYGENAGPAGVNYWGAGPKE
;
A
#
# COMPACT_ATOMS: atom_id res chain seq x y z
N MET A 1 7.47 4.08 -18.38
CA MET A 1 8.34 3.97 -17.20
C MET A 1 7.55 3.43 -16.04
N LYS A 2 8.13 2.51 -15.33
CA LYS A 2 7.38 1.92 -14.23
C LYS A 2 8.04 2.20 -12.90
N ARG A 3 7.24 2.19 -11.85
CA ARG A 3 7.74 2.29 -10.49
C ARG A 3 8.13 0.91 -10.01
N ASP A 4 9.16 0.89 -9.17
CA ASP A 4 9.50 -0.29 -8.39
C ASP A 4 8.92 -0.12 -7.00
N TYR A 5 8.17 -1.11 -6.56
CA TYR A 5 7.63 -1.12 -5.20
C TYR A 5 8.42 -2.12 -4.38
N THR A 6 8.85 -1.71 -3.20
CA THR A 6 9.74 -2.53 -2.38
C THR A 6 9.26 -2.61 -0.95
N CYS A 7 9.67 -3.66 -0.28
CA CYS A 7 9.38 -3.85 1.13
C CYS A 7 10.25 -2.93 1.97
N PRO A 8 9.66 -2.20 2.93
CA PRO A 8 10.46 -1.32 3.79
C PRO A 8 11.45 -2.05 4.68
N TRP A 9 11.27 -3.36 4.86
CA TRP A 9 12.12 -4.12 5.78
C TRP A 9 13.24 -4.86 5.07
N CYS A 10 12.95 -5.51 3.94
CA CYS A 10 13.94 -6.35 3.26
C CYS A 10 14.37 -5.79 1.92
N ASP A 11 13.78 -4.68 1.46
CA ASP A 11 14.07 -4.07 0.17
C ASP A 11 13.76 -4.96 -1.03
N GLY A 12 13.06 -6.07 -0.81
CA GLY A 12 12.69 -6.95 -1.92
C GLY A 12 11.68 -6.29 -2.84
N ILE A 13 11.78 -6.62 -4.12
CA ILE A 13 10.86 -6.08 -5.13
C ILE A 13 9.50 -6.75 -4.96
N LEU A 14 8.46 -5.94 -4.83
CA LEU A 14 7.10 -6.43 -4.64
C LEU A 14 6.33 -6.53 -5.95
N ASN A 15 6.81 -5.89 -6.99
CA ASN A 15 6.19 -5.97 -8.31
C ASN A 15 7.18 -6.46 -9.37
N PRO A 16 7.65 -7.70 -9.23
CA PRO A 16 8.70 -8.19 -10.14
C PRO A 16 8.28 -8.26 -11.59
N ASN A 17 6.99 -8.48 -11.85
CA ASN A 17 6.49 -8.44 -13.22
C ASN A 17 5.78 -7.12 -13.49
N VAL A 18 4.59 -6.95 -12.97
CA VAL A 18 3.84 -5.70 -13.09
C VAL A 18 3.07 -5.44 -11.80
N LYS A 19 2.26 -6.38 -11.39
CA LYS A 19 1.39 -6.20 -10.24
C LYS A 19 2.16 -6.35 -8.93
N ILE A 20 1.70 -5.61 -7.94
CA ILE A 20 2.28 -5.68 -6.60
C ILE A 20 1.74 -6.93 -5.91
N ILE A 21 2.65 -7.75 -5.41
CA ILE A 21 2.29 -9.00 -4.74
C ILE A 21 2.46 -8.82 -3.25
N LEU A 22 1.39 -9.03 -2.49
CA LEU A 22 1.43 -8.93 -1.04
C LEU A 22 0.78 -10.18 -0.45
N LYS A 23 1.19 -10.52 0.77
CA LYS A 23 0.52 -11.55 1.53
C LYS A 23 -0.56 -10.87 2.35
N ALA A 24 -1.78 -11.36 2.23
CA ALA A 24 -2.92 -10.81 2.95
C ALA A 24 -3.41 -11.82 3.97
N GLU A 25 -3.76 -11.33 5.16
CA GLU A 25 -4.28 -12.17 6.23
C GLU A 25 -5.57 -11.61 6.78
N ARG A 26 -6.54 -12.48 6.98
CA ARG A 26 -7.78 -12.12 7.62
C ARG A 26 -8.43 -13.34 8.24
N ALA A 27 -8.85 -13.22 9.49
CA ALA A 27 -9.59 -14.28 10.20
C ALA A 27 -8.86 -15.62 10.20
N GLY A 28 -7.54 -15.59 10.37
CA GLY A 28 -6.74 -16.81 10.43
C GLY A 28 -6.41 -17.42 9.08
N ARG A 29 -6.80 -16.77 7.99
CA ARG A 29 -6.50 -17.22 6.64
C ARG A 29 -5.49 -16.28 5.99
N ALA A 30 -4.67 -16.82 5.13
CA ALA A 30 -3.67 -16.04 4.42
C ALA A 30 -3.65 -16.44 2.96
N ALA A 31 -3.36 -15.46 2.10
CA ALA A 31 -3.26 -15.71 0.65
C ALA A 31 -2.41 -14.61 0.04
N LEU A 32 -1.85 -14.92 -1.13
CA LEU A 32 -1.18 -13.89 -1.93
C LEU A 32 -2.23 -13.15 -2.73
N VAL A 33 -2.12 -11.83 -2.72
CA VAL A 33 -3.03 -10.97 -3.47
C VAL A 33 -2.22 -10.09 -4.40
N LEU A 34 -2.85 -9.66 -5.49
CA LEU A 34 -2.20 -8.82 -6.48
C LEU A 34 -2.91 -7.48 -6.53
N LEU A 35 -2.13 -6.41 -6.41
CA LEU A 35 -2.66 -5.06 -6.48
C LEU A 35 -2.11 -4.37 -7.72
N SER A 36 -2.88 -3.40 -8.23
CA SER A 36 -2.42 -2.61 -9.36
C SER A 36 -1.31 -1.66 -8.91
N PRO A 37 -0.21 -1.56 -9.67
CA PRO A 37 0.82 -0.57 -9.37
C PRO A 37 0.44 0.83 -9.83
N GLN A 38 -0.65 0.97 -10.54
CA GLN A 38 -1.07 2.26 -11.08
C GLN A 38 -1.82 3.06 -10.02
N PRO A 39 -1.35 4.27 -9.70
CA PRO A 39 -2.04 5.09 -8.71
C PRO A 39 -3.49 5.34 -9.12
N GLY A 40 -4.39 5.21 -8.15
CA GLY A 40 -5.81 5.42 -8.40
C GLY A 40 -6.56 4.20 -8.91
N ASN A 41 -5.86 3.12 -9.21
CA ASN A 41 -6.50 1.87 -9.59
C ASN A 41 -6.55 0.96 -8.36
N PHE A 42 -7.75 0.71 -7.87
CA PHE A 42 -7.95 -0.04 -6.62
C PHE A 42 -8.36 -1.49 -6.85
N GLN A 43 -8.15 -2.00 -8.05
CA GLN A 43 -8.46 -3.39 -8.31
C GLN A 43 -7.52 -4.31 -7.57
N VAL A 44 -8.09 -5.34 -6.97
CA VAL A 44 -7.34 -6.35 -6.23
C VAL A 44 -7.73 -7.72 -6.77
N ILE A 45 -6.74 -8.54 -7.07
CA ILE A 45 -6.97 -9.91 -7.48
C ILE A 45 -6.71 -10.80 -6.29
N VAL A 46 -7.72 -11.55 -5.86
CA VAL A 46 -7.63 -12.46 -4.73
C VAL A 46 -7.99 -13.87 -5.18
N PRO A 47 -7.39 -14.89 -4.54
CA PRO A 47 -7.80 -16.27 -4.83
C PRO A 47 -9.25 -16.51 -4.45
N GLU A 48 -9.89 -17.41 -5.18
CA GLU A 48 -11.30 -17.73 -4.95
C GLU A 48 -11.56 -18.17 -3.53
N SER A 49 -10.61 -18.85 -2.93
CA SER A 49 -10.73 -19.36 -1.57
C SER A 49 -10.58 -18.29 -0.49
N PHE A 50 -10.05 -17.12 -0.87
CA PHE A 50 -9.81 -16.04 0.08
C PHE A 50 -10.84 -14.94 -0.13
N LYS A 51 -11.97 -15.07 0.54
CA LYS A 51 -13.10 -14.17 0.32
C LYS A 51 -12.98 -12.94 1.18
N LEU A 52 -13.13 -11.78 0.53
CA LEU A 52 -13.11 -10.49 1.20
C LEU A 52 -14.44 -9.78 0.96
N HIS A 53 -14.90 -9.08 1.97
CA HIS A 53 -16.12 -8.30 1.90
C HIS A 53 -15.79 -6.85 2.23
N ARG A 54 -16.63 -5.94 1.79
CA ARG A 54 -16.44 -4.53 2.10
C ARG A 54 -16.35 -4.34 3.60
N LYS A 55 -15.43 -3.47 4.01
CA LYS A 55 -15.14 -3.14 5.40
C LYS A 55 -14.35 -4.19 6.16
N ASP A 56 -13.98 -5.28 5.51
CA ASP A 56 -13.06 -6.23 6.13
C ASP A 56 -11.70 -5.60 6.31
N GLU A 57 -11.13 -5.79 7.48
CA GLU A 57 -9.77 -5.32 7.75
C GLU A 57 -8.79 -6.43 7.42
N VAL A 58 -7.81 -6.09 6.58
CA VAL A 58 -6.84 -7.05 6.07
C VAL A 58 -5.45 -6.66 6.55
N ARG A 59 -4.70 -7.63 7.04
CA ARG A 59 -3.31 -7.39 7.38
C ARG A 59 -2.43 -7.79 6.21
N PHE A 60 -1.65 -6.84 5.73
CA PHE A 60 -0.71 -7.10 4.65
C PHE A 60 0.69 -7.33 5.20
N SER A 61 1.38 -8.29 4.60
CA SER A 61 2.77 -8.55 4.95
C SER A 61 3.57 -8.82 3.68
N CYS A 62 4.89 -8.69 3.82
CA CYS A 62 5.78 -8.92 2.69
C CYS A 62 5.84 -10.42 2.38
N PRO A 63 5.64 -10.81 1.11
CA PRO A 63 5.73 -12.21 0.75
C PRO A 63 7.14 -12.77 0.82
N LEU A 64 8.15 -11.90 0.90
CA LEU A 64 9.54 -12.33 0.91
C LEU A 64 10.11 -12.47 2.32
N CYS A 65 9.82 -11.53 3.21
CA CYS A 65 10.36 -11.55 4.56
C CYS A 65 9.30 -11.78 5.64
N ALA A 66 8.04 -11.79 5.26
CA ALA A 66 6.90 -12.05 6.14
C ALA A 66 6.64 -10.97 7.20
N ARG A 67 7.30 -9.83 7.12
CA ARG A 67 7.06 -8.77 8.08
C ARG A 67 5.76 -8.05 7.80
N ASP A 68 5.11 -7.62 8.87
CA ASP A 68 3.86 -6.86 8.83
C ASP A 68 4.12 -5.49 8.22
N LEU A 69 3.31 -5.12 7.24
CA LEU A 69 3.45 -3.85 6.53
C LEU A 69 2.54 -2.76 7.09
N THR A 70 1.88 -3.02 8.22
CA THR A 70 1.01 -2.01 8.83
C THR A 70 1.82 -0.77 9.18
N SER A 71 1.27 0.39 8.82
CA SER A 71 1.90 1.65 9.13
C SER A 71 1.97 1.87 10.64
N LYS A 72 3.11 2.36 11.11
CA LYS A 72 3.26 2.66 12.53
C LYS A 72 2.51 3.91 12.92
N ARG A 73 2.16 4.73 11.96
CA ARG A 73 1.45 5.98 12.24
C ARG A 73 -0.05 5.84 12.21
N ASP A 74 -0.53 4.86 11.45
CA ASP A 74 -1.97 4.67 11.30
C ASP A 74 -2.22 3.18 11.09
N ALA A 75 -2.73 2.52 12.11
CA ALA A 75 -2.93 1.08 12.07
C ALA A 75 -3.97 0.64 11.06
N THR A 76 -4.76 1.57 10.52
CA THR A 76 -5.71 1.24 9.45
C THR A 76 -5.06 1.24 8.07
N LYS A 77 -3.77 1.49 8.00
CA LYS A 77 -3.05 1.62 6.73
C LYS A 77 -1.85 0.68 6.67
N ALA A 78 -1.48 0.33 5.46
CA ALA A 78 -0.25 -0.39 5.17
C ALA A 78 0.71 0.54 4.44
N GLN A 79 1.99 0.26 4.55
CA GLN A 79 3.02 1.11 3.98
C GLN A 79 4.08 0.29 3.27
N ILE A 80 4.38 0.70 2.03
CA ILE A 80 5.48 0.12 1.26
C ILE A 80 6.28 1.28 0.66
N HIS A 81 7.45 0.97 0.12
CA HIS A 81 8.28 1.98 -0.52
C HIS A 81 8.11 1.94 -2.03
N PHE A 82 8.45 3.04 -2.68
CA PHE A 82 8.48 3.07 -4.14
C PHE A 82 9.67 3.88 -4.63
N ALA A 83 10.10 3.58 -5.84
CA ALA A 83 11.14 4.33 -6.51
C ALA A 83 10.82 4.43 -7.99
N GLY A 84 11.10 5.59 -8.57
CA GLY A 84 10.85 5.84 -9.97
C GLY A 84 9.43 6.30 -10.26
N PRO A 85 9.18 6.71 -11.50
CA PRO A 85 10.17 6.93 -12.55
C PRO A 85 11.05 8.13 -12.25
N GLY A 86 12.25 8.08 -12.82
CA GLY A 86 13.20 9.16 -12.59
C GLY A 86 13.80 9.11 -11.20
N ALA A 87 13.98 10.28 -10.60
CA ALA A 87 14.58 10.39 -9.28
C ALA A 87 13.56 10.31 -8.15
N GLN A 88 12.29 10.10 -8.47
CA GLN A 88 11.25 10.08 -7.44
C GLN A 88 11.33 8.82 -6.60
N SER A 89 11.20 8.99 -5.31
CA SER A 89 11.11 7.85 -4.39
C SER A 89 10.39 8.30 -3.13
N GLY A 90 9.84 7.35 -2.41
CA GLY A 90 9.14 7.65 -1.19
C GLY A 90 8.38 6.45 -0.69
N VAL A 91 7.26 6.72 -0.02
CA VAL A 91 6.44 5.65 0.52
C VAL A 91 5.03 5.74 -0.04
N VAL A 92 4.39 4.58 -0.10
CA VAL A 92 2.98 4.47 -0.45
C VAL A 92 2.26 3.98 0.79
N VAL A 93 1.24 4.73 1.17
CA VAL A 93 0.40 4.38 2.33
C VAL A 93 -1.01 4.14 1.80
N PHE A 94 -1.59 3.00 2.11
CA PHE A 94 -2.90 2.67 1.59
C PHE A 94 -3.74 1.96 2.65
N SER A 95 -5.07 2.02 2.46
CA SER A 95 -6.00 1.48 3.44
C SER A 95 -5.92 -0.03 3.54
N ARG A 96 -6.00 -0.55 4.76
CA ARG A 96 -6.12 -1.97 5.05
C ARG A 96 -7.57 -2.44 5.04
N ILE A 97 -8.49 -1.53 4.85
CA ILE A 97 -9.93 -1.87 4.87
C ILE A 97 -10.38 -2.12 3.45
N PHE A 98 -10.86 -3.33 3.19
CA PHE A 98 -11.28 -3.73 1.85
C PHE A 98 -12.44 -2.87 1.38
N GLY A 99 -12.33 -2.36 0.16
CA GLY A 99 -13.35 -1.47 -0.41
C GLY A 99 -13.19 -0.01 -0.03
N HIS A 100 -12.25 0.31 0.84
CA HIS A 100 -11.97 1.67 1.24
C HIS A 100 -10.84 2.21 0.36
N HIS A 101 -11.15 3.09 -0.55
CA HIS A 101 -10.22 3.57 -1.57
C HIS A 101 -9.47 4.79 -1.08
N GLU A 102 -8.29 4.55 -0.55
CA GLU A 102 -7.48 5.60 0.04
C GLU A 102 -6.02 5.23 -0.09
N THR A 103 -5.27 6.01 -0.88
CA THR A 103 -3.85 5.76 -1.11
C THR A 103 -3.11 7.09 -1.16
N TYR A 104 -1.96 7.14 -0.53
CA TYR A 104 -1.11 8.34 -0.51
C TYR A 104 0.29 7.97 -0.97
N PHE A 105 0.80 8.75 -1.94
CA PHE A 105 2.19 8.67 -2.36
C PHE A 105 2.93 9.82 -1.72
N VAL A 106 3.84 9.51 -0.82
CA VAL A 106 4.52 10.49 0.02
C VAL A 106 6.00 10.56 -0.35
N THR A 107 6.43 11.73 -0.78
CA THR A 107 7.84 12.00 -1.01
C THR A 107 8.27 13.09 -0.03
N ASN A 108 9.55 13.49 -0.08
CA ASN A 108 10.00 14.59 0.78
C ASN A 108 9.52 15.95 0.29
N GLN A 109 8.83 16.00 -0.83
CA GLN A 109 8.36 17.27 -1.41
C GLN A 109 6.86 17.41 -1.42
N GLU A 110 6.12 16.30 -1.51
CA GLU A 110 4.68 16.39 -1.64
C GLU A 110 3.99 15.11 -1.20
N VAL A 111 2.70 15.21 -0.98
CA VAL A 111 1.82 14.07 -0.76
C VAL A 111 0.76 14.11 -1.84
N ARG A 112 0.62 13.02 -2.57
CA ARG A 112 -0.46 12.87 -3.56
C ARG A 112 -1.44 11.84 -3.05
N SER A 113 -2.72 12.20 -3.06
CA SER A 113 -3.77 11.32 -2.58
C SER A 113 -4.61 10.82 -3.75
N TYR A 114 -5.06 9.58 -3.63
CA TYR A 114 -5.88 8.91 -4.64
C TYR A 114 -7.02 8.19 -3.96
N GLY A 115 -8.17 8.18 -4.60
CA GLY A 115 -9.31 7.42 -4.12
C GLY A 115 -10.38 8.29 -3.49
N GLU A 116 -11.61 7.84 -3.58
CA GLU A 116 -12.75 8.61 -3.09
C GLU A 116 -12.78 8.77 -1.58
N ASN A 117 -12.10 7.88 -0.87
CA ASN A 117 -12.05 7.93 0.59
C ASN A 117 -10.79 8.61 1.11
N ALA A 118 -9.91 9.08 0.21
CA ALA A 118 -8.69 9.74 0.62
C ALA A 118 -9.01 11.12 1.17
N GLY A 119 -8.29 11.50 2.23
CA GLY A 119 -8.36 12.84 2.74
C GLY A 119 -7.60 13.82 1.87
N PRO A 120 -7.57 15.09 2.24
CA PRO A 120 -6.81 16.09 1.48
C PRO A 120 -5.34 15.72 1.43
N ALA A 121 -4.71 16.04 0.30
CA ALA A 121 -3.27 15.86 0.19
C ALA A 121 -2.58 16.66 1.28
N GLY A 122 -1.48 16.13 1.79
CA GLY A 122 -0.78 16.79 2.88
C GLY A 122 -1.20 16.32 4.26
N VAL A 123 -2.03 15.29 4.33
CA VAL A 123 -2.32 14.66 5.61
C VAL A 123 -1.02 14.22 6.24
N ASN A 124 -0.93 14.41 7.53
CA ASN A 124 0.31 14.23 8.26
C ASN A 124 0.61 12.76 8.54
N TYR A 125 1.44 12.17 7.70
CA TYR A 125 1.91 10.81 7.93
C TYR A 125 3.26 10.76 8.62
N TRP A 126 3.89 11.90 8.83
CA TRP A 126 5.21 11.95 9.44
C TRP A 126 5.22 12.64 10.78
N GLY A 127 4.03 12.95 11.32
CA GLY A 127 3.92 13.65 12.58
C GLY A 127 4.18 15.14 12.48
N ALA A 128 4.41 15.63 11.27
CA ALA A 128 4.75 17.03 11.08
C ALA A 128 3.64 17.86 10.47
N GLY A 129 2.53 17.24 10.15
CA GLY A 129 1.47 17.92 9.44
C GLY A 129 1.87 18.30 8.02
N PRO A 130 0.92 18.82 7.25
CA PRO A 130 1.26 19.32 5.93
C PRO A 130 2.31 20.39 6.07
N LYS A 131 3.25 20.39 5.16
CA LYS A 131 4.22 21.47 5.13
C LYS A 131 3.54 22.68 4.52
N GLU A 132 3.47 23.69 5.28
CA GLU A 132 2.87 24.95 4.82
C GLU A 132 3.91 25.80 4.14
#